data_4caf5a2872e2cbef3a21b84cbb67a77d
#
_entry.id   4caf5a2872e2cbef3a21b84cbb67a77d
#
_cell.length_a   1.000
_cell.length_b   1.000
_cell.length_c   1.000
_cell.angle_alpha   90.00
_cell.angle_beta   90.00
_cell.angle_gamma   90.00
#
_symmetry.space_group_name_H-M   'P 1'
#
loop_
_entity.id
_entity.type
_entity.pdbx_description
1 polymer ?
#
loop_
_entity_poly.entity_id
_entity_poly.type
_entity_poly.pdbx_seq_one_letter_code
_entity_poly.pdbx_strand_id
1 'polypeptide(L)'
;MPVIKLTELNLKNKRIFIRSDLNVPIENGVVTSDARITASMSTINYCLEQGAKVMVTSHLGRPEEGMWSEENSLKPVADNISARLNKPVHLIKDWVEGGFEIKSGDLVVLENCRFNKGEKKNTEETAQKYAKLCDVFVMDAFGTAHRAQASTHGIAKYAPVACAGILLTEELEALTKALLNPARPMVAIVGGSKVSTKLTVLESLSEKVDQLVVGGGIANTFLKATGKNIGKSLCEDSLVSTAKDLMGKMEMRNASIPIAVDVVVGKKFDKNETAILKNSDAVTDEEMIFDIGPKSAQELAIIIMNAGTVVWNGPVGVFEFDQFGSGTKTIATAIANTKAFTLAGGGDTIAAIQKYDIYDKISYISTAGGAFLEFLEGKKLPAVEILEERAN
;
A
#
# COMPACT_ATOMS: atom_id res chain seq x y z
N MET A 1 -6.98 -13.06 10.06
CA MET A 1 -8.18 -12.72 9.24
C MET A 1 -8.61 -13.98 8.50
N PRO A 2 -9.66 -14.67 8.96
CA PRO A 2 -10.14 -15.88 8.31
C PRO A 2 -10.93 -15.50 7.04
N VAL A 3 -10.35 -15.79 5.89
CA VAL A 3 -11.00 -15.64 4.59
C VAL A 3 -10.88 -16.97 3.84
N ILE A 4 -11.86 -17.29 3.00
CA ILE A 4 -11.73 -18.42 2.07
C ILE A 4 -10.63 -18.07 1.06
N LYS A 5 -9.65 -18.95 0.88
CA LYS A 5 -8.60 -18.77 -0.12
C LYS A 5 -9.00 -19.41 -1.45
N LEU A 6 -8.70 -18.74 -2.55
CA LEU A 6 -8.94 -19.26 -3.89
C LEU A 6 -8.35 -20.68 -4.08
N THR A 7 -7.16 -20.92 -3.49
CA THR A 7 -6.43 -22.19 -3.61
C THR A 7 -7.07 -23.36 -2.87
N GLU A 8 -8.07 -23.11 -2.03
CA GLU A 8 -8.83 -24.14 -1.30
C GLU A 8 -10.08 -24.61 -2.07
N LEU A 9 -10.38 -23.99 -3.22
CA LEU A 9 -11.61 -24.23 -3.98
C LEU A 9 -11.37 -25.11 -5.20
N ASN A 10 -12.38 -25.92 -5.56
CA ASN A 10 -12.42 -26.61 -6.85
C ASN A 10 -12.98 -25.66 -7.92
N LEU A 11 -12.13 -25.25 -8.86
CA LEU A 11 -12.45 -24.25 -9.88
C LEU A 11 -12.82 -24.84 -11.23
N LYS A 12 -12.70 -26.15 -11.42
CA LYS A 12 -12.92 -26.80 -12.71
C LYS A 12 -14.33 -26.53 -13.25
N ASN A 13 -14.39 -25.99 -14.46
CA ASN A 13 -15.62 -25.57 -15.18
C ASN A 13 -16.44 -24.47 -14.47
N LYS A 14 -15.94 -23.87 -13.38
CA LYS A 14 -16.61 -22.78 -12.68
C LYS A 14 -16.40 -21.45 -13.39
N ARG A 15 -17.41 -20.58 -13.33
CA ARG A 15 -17.32 -19.18 -13.75
C ARG A 15 -16.68 -18.38 -12.63
N ILE A 16 -15.49 -17.88 -12.88
CA ILE A 16 -14.71 -17.14 -11.88
C ILE A 16 -14.70 -15.66 -12.25
N PHE A 17 -15.19 -14.81 -11.37
CA PHE A 17 -15.12 -13.34 -11.52
C PHE A 17 -14.00 -12.81 -10.64
N ILE A 18 -12.90 -12.35 -11.23
CA ILE A 18 -11.74 -11.82 -10.53
C ILE A 18 -11.81 -10.28 -10.55
N ARG A 19 -11.80 -9.66 -9.38
CA ARG A 19 -11.60 -8.23 -9.22
C ARG A 19 -10.12 -7.96 -8.96
N SER A 20 -9.38 -7.60 -10.00
CA SER A 20 -7.95 -7.27 -9.94
C SER A 20 -7.69 -5.76 -9.91
N ASP A 21 -6.52 -5.32 -9.48
CA ASP A 21 -6.05 -3.95 -9.62
C ASP A 21 -5.18 -3.80 -10.87
N LEU A 22 -5.83 -3.52 -11.99
CA LEU A 22 -5.20 -3.30 -13.30
C LEU A 22 -5.21 -1.82 -13.70
N ASN A 23 -5.25 -0.92 -12.71
CA ASN A 23 -5.17 0.51 -12.92
C ASN A 23 -3.73 0.93 -13.19
N VAL A 24 -3.29 0.71 -14.42
CA VAL A 24 -1.93 0.94 -14.92
C VAL A 24 -1.86 2.25 -15.72
N PRO A 25 -0.68 2.89 -15.82
CA PRO A 25 -0.49 4.04 -16.70
C PRO A 25 -0.54 3.60 -18.17
N ILE A 26 -1.28 4.36 -18.97
CA ILE A 26 -1.45 4.14 -20.41
C ILE A 26 -1.10 5.44 -21.12
N GLU A 27 -0.23 5.36 -22.12
CA GLU A 27 0.13 6.48 -23.00
C GLU A 27 -0.05 6.04 -24.44
N ASN A 28 -0.76 6.84 -25.23
CA ASN A 28 -1.06 6.55 -26.65
C ASN A 28 -1.62 5.12 -26.88
N GLY A 29 -2.49 4.65 -25.97
CA GLY A 29 -3.10 3.34 -26.06
C GLY A 29 -2.20 2.16 -25.69
N VAL A 30 -1.01 2.42 -25.15
CA VAL A 30 -0.03 1.40 -24.73
C VAL A 30 0.21 1.49 -23.22
N VAL A 31 0.25 0.33 -22.56
CA VAL A 31 0.63 0.23 -21.15
C VAL A 31 2.10 0.56 -20.99
N THR A 32 2.44 1.61 -20.21
CA THR A 32 3.81 2.06 -19.98
C THR A 32 4.47 1.45 -18.72
N SER A 33 3.65 0.90 -17.82
CA SER A 33 4.13 0.13 -16.66
C SER A 33 3.14 -1.00 -16.37
N ASP A 34 3.60 -2.22 -16.45
CA ASP A 34 2.77 -3.44 -16.38
C ASP A 34 2.93 -4.25 -15.08
N ALA A 35 3.59 -3.66 -14.07
CA ALA A 35 3.84 -4.34 -12.80
C ALA A 35 2.57 -4.91 -12.15
N ARG A 36 1.45 -4.17 -12.17
CA ARG A 36 0.17 -4.63 -11.64
C ARG A 36 -0.44 -5.76 -12.46
N ILE A 37 -0.30 -5.72 -13.79
CA ILE A 37 -0.71 -6.82 -14.66
C ILE A 37 0.11 -8.05 -14.34
N THR A 38 1.44 -7.91 -14.27
CA THR A 38 2.37 -9.00 -13.92
C THR A 38 1.98 -9.67 -12.60
N ALA A 39 1.73 -8.88 -11.57
CA ALA A 39 1.29 -9.40 -10.27
C ALA A 39 -0.04 -10.17 -10.38
N SER A 40 -1.02 -9.63 -11.10
CA SER A 40 -2.35 -10.27 -11.27
C SER A 40 -2.29 -11.59 -12.04
N MET A 41 -1.22 -11.84 -12.81
CA MET A 41 -1.08 -13.08 -13.56
C MET A 41 -1.00 -14.34 -12.68
N SER A 42 -0.55 -14.24 -11.44
CA SER A 42 -0.52 -15.37 -10.50
C SER A 42 -1.91 -15.98 -10.29
N THR A 43 -2.88 -15.14 -9.93
CA THR A 43 -4.28 -15.54 -9.73
C THR A 43 -4.95 -15.96 -11.04
N ILE A 44 -4.71 -15.23 -12.13
CA ILE A 44 -5.28 -15.54 -13.46
C ILE A 44 -4.79 -16.92 -13.94
N ASN A 45 -3.47 -17.15 -13.93
CA ASN A 45 -2.88 -18.42 -14.39
C ASN A 45 -3.38 -19.59 -13.54
N TYR A 46 -3.41 -19.42 -12.22
CA TYR A 46 -3.93 -20.46 -11.33
C TYR A 46 -5.36 -20.86 -11.73
N CYS A 47 -6.25 -19.91 -11.96
CA CYS A 47 -7.62 -20.21 -12.40
C CYS A 47 -7.68 -20.92 -13.76
N LEU A 48 -6.86 -20.48 -14.72
CA LEU A 48 -6.80 -21.08 -16.05
C LEU A 48 -6.28 -22.53 -16.01
N GLU A 49 -5.23 -22.78 -15.23
CA GLU A 49 -4.64 -24.12 -15.03
C GLU A 49 -5.62 -25.09 -14.36
N GLN A 50 -6.50 -24.58 -13.49
CA GLN A 50 -7.58 -25.37 -12.89
C GLN A 50 -8.77 -25.62 -13.86
N GLY A 51 -8.71 -25.15 -15.10
CA GLY A 51 -9.77 -25.32 -16.09
C GLY A 51 -11.03 -24.49 -15.79
N ALA A 52 -10.87 -23.34 -15.17
CA ALA A 52 -11.96 -22.41 -14.91
C ALA A 52 -12.36 -21.60 -16.17
N LYS A 53 -13.54 -20.97 -16.12
CA LYS A 53 -14.01 -19.95 -17.07
C LYS A 53 -13.76 -18.60 -16.44
N VAL A 54 -12.74 -17.88 -16.88
CA VAL A 54 -12.20 -16.73 -16.15
C VAL A 54 -12.70 -15.41 -16.72
N MET A 55 -13.23 -14.57 -15.86
CA MET A 55 -13.59 -13.17 -16.13
C MET A 55 -12.76 -12.28 -15.21
N VAL A 56 -12.06 -11.31 -15.77
CA VAL A 56 -11.29 -10.34 -15.00
C VAL A 56 -11.80 -8.94 -15.26
N THR A 57 -12.02 -8.15 -14.22
CA THR A 57 -12.27 -6.71 -14.33
C THR A 57 -11.42 -5.91 -13.38
N SER A 58 -11.32 -4.64 -13.65
CA SER A 58 -10.68 -3.64 -12.82
C SER A 58 -11.33 -2.28 -13.02
N HIS A 59 -10.94 -1.33 -12.20
CA HIS A 59 -11.09 0.06 -12.55
C HIS A 59 -9.84 0.55 -13.31
N LEU A 60 -10.03 1.55 -14.16
CA LEU A 60 -8.98 2.31 -14.81
C LEU A 60 -9.37 3.80 -14.79
N GLY A 61 -8.48 4.65 -14.31
CA GLY A 61 -8.74 6.08 -14.21
C GLY A 61 -9.94 6.45 -13.33
N ARG A 62 -10.60 7.56 -13.68
CA ARG A 62 -11.75 8.11 -12.94
C ARG A 62 -12.89 8.52 -13.87
N PRO A 63 -13.42 7.61 -14.70
CA PRO A 63 -14.51 7.96 -15.63
C PRO A 63 -15.79 8.33 -14.88
N GLU A 64 -16.70 8.97 -15.60
CA GLU A 64 -18.07 9.17 -15.17
C GLU A 64 -18.88 7.89 -15.38
N GLU A 65 -19.71 7.51 -14.39
CA GLU A 65 -20.56 6.32 -14.49
C GLU A 65 -21.60 6.47 -15.61
N GLY A 66 -21.74 5.47 -16.45
CA GLY A 66 -22.63 5.45 -17.61
C GLY A 66 -22.03 6.08 -18.87
N MET A 67 -20.80 6.61 -18.80
CA MET A 67 -20.12 7.22 -19.96
C MET A 67 -18.84 6.43 -20.27
N TRP A 68 -18.87 5.69 -21.38
CA TRP A 68 -17.67 5.02 -21.89
C TRP A 68 -16.69 6.03 -22.48
N SER A 69 -15.41 5.85 -22.23
CA SER A 69 -14.34 6.62 -22.88
C SER A 69 -13.17 5.69 -23.25
N GLU A 70 -12.54 5.94 -24.38
CA GLU A 70 -11.42 5.16 -24.88
C GLU A 70 -10.21 5.21 -23.94
N GLU A 71 -9.91 6.38 -23.39
CA GLU A 71 -8.78 6.60 -22.46
C GLU A 71 -8.88 5.78 -21.16
N ASN A 72 -10.11 5.43 -20.75
CA ASN A 72 -10.38 4.66 -19.55
C ASN A 72 -10.78 3.20 -19.86
N SER A 73 -10.65 2.77 -21.13
CA SER A 73 -10.93 1.39 -21.53
C SER A 73 -9.83 0.43 -21.11
N LEU A 74 -10.21 -0.77 -20.66
CA LEU A 74 -9.28 -1.87 -20.35
C LEU A 74 -8.76 -2.58 -21.63
N LYS A 75 -9.02 -2.06 -22.83
CA LYS A 75 -8.53 -2.68 -24.08
C LYS A 75 -7.01 -2.86 -24.10
N PRO A 76 -6.18 -1.84 -23.75
CA PRO A 76 -4.73 -2.01 -23.72
C PRO A 76 -4.27 -3.06 -22.68
N VAL A 77 -5.00 -3.19 -21.57
CA VAL A 77 -4.74 -4.22 -20.54
C VAL A 77 -5.06 -5.61 -21.09
N ALA A 78 -6.21 -5.77 -21.77
CA ALA A 78 -6.59 -7.04 -22.41
C ALA A 78 -5.56 -7.48 -23.45
N ASP A 79 -5.03 -6.53 -24.24
CA ASP A 79 -4.00 -6.80 -25.24
C ASP A 79 -2.66 -7.23 -24.60
N ASN A 80 -2.28 -6.58 -23.50
CA ASN A 80 -1.08 -6.96 -22.74
C ASN A 80 -1.21 -8.36 -22.15
N ILE A 81 -2.35 -8.70 -21.54
CA ILE A 81 -2.62 -10.03 -20.99
C ILE A 81 -2.63 -11.09 -22.12
N SER A 82 -3.25 -10.75 -23.27
CA SER A 82 -3.27 -11.63 -24.46
C SER A 82 -1.86 -11.96 -24.95
N ALA A 83 -0.99 -10.97 -25.03
CA ALA A 83 0.41 -11.15 -25.40
C ALA A 83 1.17 -12.07 -24.40
N ARG A 84 0.94 -11.89 -23.10
CA ARG A 84 1.58 -12.71 -22.05
C ARG A 84 1.13 -14.16 -22.05
N LEU A 85 -0.16 -14.40 -22.31
CA LEU A 85 -0.72 -15.74 -22.38
C LEU A 85 -0.46 -16.42 -23.73
N ASN A 86 0.00 -15.67 -24.73
CA ASN A 86 0.09 -16.13 -26.13
C ASN A 86 -1.24 -16.75 -26.61
N LYS A 87 -2.35 -16.16 -26.18
CA LYS A 87 -3.73 -16.56 -26.51
C LYS A 87 -4.60 -15.32 -26.68
N PRO A 88 -5.63 -15.35 -27.58
CA PRO A 88 -6.58 -14.25 -27.67
C PRO A 88 -7.33 -14.04 -26.36
N VAL A 89 -7.35 -12.79 -25.87
CA VAL A 89 -8.14 -12.38 -24.72
C VAL A 89 -9.09 -11.27 -25.20
N HIS A 90 -10.39 -11.56 -25.14
CA HIS A 90 -11.41 -10.62 -25.62
C HIS A 90 -11.84 -9.65 -24.53
N LEU A 91 -12.00 -8.38 -24.88
CA LEU A 91 -12.67 -7.38 -24.06
C LEU A 91 -14.18 -7.45 -24.28
N ILE A 92 -14.95 -7.67 -23.21
CA ILE A 92 -16.42 -7.62 -23.23
C ILE A 92 -16.87 -6.26 -22.71
N LYS A 93 -17.46 -5.42 -23.57
CA LYS A 93 -17.87 -4.06 -23.22
C LYS A 93 -19.14 -4.04 -22.38
N ASP A 94 -20.21 -4.63 -22.87
CA ASP A 94 -21.54 -4.61 -22.24
C ASP A 94 -21.80 -5.89 -21.46
N TRP A 95 -21.03 -6.10 -20.40
CA TRP A 95 -20.95 -7.37 -19.67
C TRP A 95 -21.95 -7.52 -18.50
N VAL A 96 -22.52 -6.40 -18.01
CA VAL A 96 -23.31 -6.38 -16.77
C VAL A 96 -24.55 -7.28 -16.83
N GLU A 97 -25.21 -7.33 -17.97
CA GLU A 97 -26.41 -8.15 -18.21
C GLU A 97 -26.08 -9.60 -18.64
N GLY A 98 -24.80 -9.93 -18.77
CA GLY A 98 -24.37 -11.22 -19.27
C GLY A 98 -24.50 -11.36 -20.79
N GLY A 99 -24.92 -12.56 -21.27
CA GLY A 99 -25.15 -12.79 -22.70
C GLY A 99 -23.88 -13.16 -23.50
N PHE A 100 -22.76 -13.45 -22.82
CA PHE A 100 -21.52 -13.92 -23.42
C PHE A 100 -21.14 -15.29 -22.88
N GLU A 101 -20.45 -16.08 -23.69
CA GLU A 101 -19.99 -17.42 -23.34
C GLU A 101 -18.48 -17.45 -23.18
N ILE A 102 -18.02 -18.23 -22.17
CA ILE A 102 -16.62 -18.50 -21.92
C ILE A 102 -16.43 -20.01 -21.85
N LYS A 103 -15.44 -20.54 -22.56
CA LYS A 103 -15.07 -21.95 -22.48
C LYS A 103 -14.15 -22.19 -21.28
N SER A 104 -14.14 -23.43 -20.79
CA SER A 104 -13.19 -23.82 -19.74
C SER A 104 -11.75 -23.64 -20.21
N GLY A 105 -10.94 -22.98 -19.38
CA GLY A 105 -9.55 -22.61 -19.69
C GLY A 105 -9.40 -21.34 -20.52
N ASP A 106 -10.50 -20.61 -20.80
CA ASP A 106 -10.44 -19.30 -21.46
C ASP A 106 -10.59 -18.15 -20.47
N LEU A 107 -10.06 -16.99 -20.89
CA LEU A 107 -10.12 -15.71 -20.18
C LEU A 107 -10.79 -14.65 -21.04
N VAL A 108 -11.67 -13.87 -20.42
CA VAL A 108 -12.14 -12.59 -20.96
C VAL A 108 -11.85 -11.45 -19.97
N VAL A 109 -11.58 -10.27 -20.51
CA VAL A 109 -11.54 -9.04 -19.74
C VAL A 109 -12.89 -8.36 -19.84
N LEU A 110 -13.54 -8.11 -18.73
CA LEU A 110 -14.75 -7.31 -18.65
C LEU A 110 -14.33 -5.84 -18.57
N GLU A 111 -14.95 -4.99 -19.38
CA GLU A 111 -14.62 -3.57 -19.46
C GLU A 111 -14.69 -2.88 -18.08
N ASN A 112 -13.97 -1.77 -17.95
CA ASN A 112 -13.81 -0.98 -16.74
C ASN A 112 -15.11 -0.89 -15.92
N CYS A 113 -15.09 -1.47 -14.72
CA CYS A 113 -16.25 -1.54 -13.84
C CYS A 113 -16.80 -0.14 -13.48
N ARG A 114 -15.95 0.91 -13.52
CA ARG A 114 -16.35 2.29 -13.23
C ARG A 114 -17.24 2.94 -14.31
N PHE A 115 -17.39 2.33 -15.46
CA PHE A 115 -18.41 2.77 -16.42
C PHE A 115 -19.83 2.37 -16.00
N ASN A 116 -19.97 1.38 -15.13
CA ASN A 116 -21.27 0.88 -14.74
C ASN A 116 -21.92 1.77 -13.67
N LYS A 117 -23.18 2.15 -13.89
CA LYS A 117 -23.97 2.90 -12.93
C LYS A 117 -24.13 2.11 -11.64
N GLY A 118 -23.93 2.77 -10.51
CA GLY A 118 -24.05 2.15 -9.20
C GLY A 118 -22.77 1.46 -8.69
N GLU A 119 -21.70 1.40 -9.48
CA GLU A 119 -20.42 0.84 -9.08
C GLU A 119 -19.86 1.54 -7.84
N LYS A 120 -19.67 2.88 -7.92
CA LYS A 120 -19.08 3.66 -6.82
C LYS A 120 -19.98 3.72 -5.58
N LYS A 121 -21.30 3.71 -5.77
CA LYS A 121 -22.30 3.76 -4.71
C LYS A 121 -22.59 2.38 -4.10
N ASN A 122 -22.00 1.32 -4.63
CA ASN A 122 -22.23 -0.05 -4.18
C ASN A 122 -23.73 -0.41 -4.16
N THR A 123 -24.44 -0.05 -5.26
CA THR A 123 -25.90 -0.31 -5.29
C THR A 123 -26.17 -1.80 -5.33
N GLU A 124 -27.22 -2.22 -4.63
CA GLU A 124 -27.61 -3.62 -4.54
C GLU A 124 -27.91 -4.23 -5.91
N GLU A 125 -28.63 -3.48 -6.76
CA GLU A 125 -28.96 -3.91 -8.11
C GLU A 125 -27.70 -4.28 -8.93
N THR A 126 -26.69 -3.39 -8.93
CA THR A 126 -25.46 -3.60 -9.70
C THR A 126 -24.66 -4.77 -9.11
N ALA A 127 -24.57 -4.86 -7.79
CA ALA A 127 -23.87 -5.94 -7.11
C ALA A 127 -24.51 -7.32 -7.39
N GLN A 128 -25.84 -7.41 -7.40
CA GLN A 128 -26.57 -8.65 -7.72
C GLN A 128 -26.40 -9.04 -9.20
N LYS A 129 -26.37 -8.06 -10.12
CA LYS A 129 -26.08 -8.33 -11.54
C LYS A 129 -24.69 -8.94 -11.70
N TYR A 130 -23.68 -8.36 -11.05
CA TYR A 130 -22.32 -8.92 -11.08
C TYR A 130 -22.26 -10.34 -10.50
N ALA A 131 -22.90 -10.56 -9.36
CA ALA A 131 -22.91 -11.87 -8.71
C ALA A 131 -23.54 -12.99 -9.56
N LYS A 132 -24.55 -12.67 -10.38
CA LYS A 132 -25.19 -13.63 -11.31
C LYS A 132 -24.25 -14.13 -12.40
N LEU A 133 -23.18 -13.41 -12.71
CA LEU A 133 -22.22 -13.79 -13.74
C LEU A 133 -21.30 -14.94 -13.29
N CYS A 134 -21.12 -15.15 -12.00
CA CYS A 134 -20.10 -16.07 -11.49
C CYS A 134 -20.64 -17.13 -10.53
N ASP A 135 -19.89 -18.22 -10.41
CA ASP A 135 -20.03 -19.21 -9.37
C ASP A 135 -19.11 -18.92 -8.18
N VAL A 136 -17.97 -18.26 -8.46
CA VAL A 136 -17.00 -17.80 -7.45
C VAL A 136 -16.56 -16.37 -7.78
N PHE A 137 -16.70 -15.50 -6.81
CA PHE A 137 -16.09 -14.17 -6.81
C PHE A 137 -14.73 -14.22 -6.13
N VAL A 138 -13.74 -13.64 -6.77
CA VAL A 138 -12.36 -13.54 -6.28
C VAL A 138 -12.00 -12.08 -6.12
N MET A 139 -11.83 -11.62 -4.88
CA MET A 139 -11.25 -10.32 -4.59
C MET A 139 -9.72 -10.43 -4.61
N ASP A 140 -9.08 -9.72 -5.52
CA ASP A 140 -7.62 -9.78 -5.71
C ASP A 140 -7.00 -8.40 -5.93
N ALA A 141 -7.57 -7.40 -5.28
CA ALA A 141 -7.20 -5.99 -5.44
C ALA A 141 -7.12 -5.28 -4.09
N PHE A 142 -6.08 -5.58 -3.29
CA PHE A 142 -5.90 -4.96 -1.98
C PHE A 142 -5.87 -3.43 -2.05
N GLY A 143 -5.26 -2.84 -3.09
CA GLY A 143 -5.21 -1.39 -3.30
C GLY A 143 -6.58 -0.70 -3.32
N THR A 144 -7.67 -1.44 -3.55
CA THR A 144 -9.05 -0.94 -3.52
C THR A 144 -9.88 -1.48 -2.37
N ALA A 145 -9.30 -2.29 -1.50
CA ALA A 145 -10.03 -2.97 -0.42
C ALA A 145 -10.66 -2.02 0.61
N HIS A 146 -10.14 -0.79 0.71
CA HIS A 146 -10.68 0.28 1.55
C HIS A 146 -11.98 0.92 1.01
N ARG A 147 -12.45 0.50 -0.17
CA ARG A 147 -13.64 1.05 -0.81
C ARG A 147 -14.76 0.03 -0.87
N ALA A 148 -15.91 0.35 -0.27
CA ALA A 148 -17.13 -0.41 -0.44
C ALA A 148 -17.79 -0.06 -1.78
N GLN A 149 -17.41 -0.75 -2.86
CA GLN A 149 -17.95 -0.58 -4.22
C GLN A 149 -18.63 -1.88 -4.69
N ALA A 150 -19.46 -1.81 -5.75
CA ALA A 150 -20.19 -3.00 -6.22
C ALA A 150 -19.24 -4.14 -6.61
N SER A 151 -18.11 -3.82 -7.26
CA SER A 151 -17.11 -4.81 -7.71
C SER A 151 -16.14 -5.29 -6.62
N THR A 152 -16.06 -4.63 -5.46
CA THR A 152 -15.14 -5.00 -4.38
C THR A 152 -15.84 -5.59 -3.15
N HIS A 153 -16.99 -5.07 -2.81
CA HIS A 153 -17.76 -5.43 -1.62
C HIS A 153 -19.11 -6.03 -1.99
N GLY A 154 -19.94 -5.31 -2.80
CA GLY A 154 -21.31 -5.70 -3.08
C GLY A 154 -21.43 -7.08 -3.73
N ILE A 155 -20.62 -7.36 -4.74
CA ILE A 155 -20.59 -8.67 -5.41
C ILE A 155 -20.27 -9.81 -4.41
N ALA A 156 -19.36 -9.59 -3.45
CA ALA A 156 -19.01 -10.59 -2.45
C ALA A 156 -20.21 -10.96 -1.55
N LYS A 157 -21.10 -9.99 -1.30
CA LYS A 157 -22.31 -10.22 -0.50
C LYS A 157 -23.27 -11.19 -1.18
N TYR A 158 -23.39 -11.16 -2.52
CA TYR A 158 -24.41 -11.89 -3.27
C TYR A 158 -23.88 -13.07 -4.09
N ALA A 159 -22.56 -13.15 -4.34
CA ALA A 159 -21.97 -14.28 -5.05
C ALA A 159 -22.17 -15.59 -4.29
N PRO A 160 -22.35 -16.75 -4.98
CA PRO A 160 -22.47 -18.05 -4.30
C PRO A 160 -21.28 -18.34 -3.39
N VAL A 161 -20.07 -18.10 -3.86
CA VAL A 161 -18.82 -18.17 -3.10
C VAL A 161 -18.05 -16.87 -3.29
N ALA A 162 -17.48 -16.33 -2.22
CA ALA A 162 -16.58 -15.18 -2.26
C ALA A 162 -15.28 -15.52 -1.53
N CYS A 163 -14.15 -15.29 -2.20
CA CYS A 163 -12.84 -15.65 -1.67
C CYS A 163 -11.76 -14.60 -1.96
N ALA A 164 -10.63 -14.71 -1.26
CA ALA A 164 -9.42 -13.94 -1.56
C ALA A 164 -8.62 -14.63 -2.67
N GLY A 165 -8.16 -13.85 -3.65
CA GLY A 165 -7.18 -14.28 -4.65
C GLY A 165 -5.79 -14.45 -4.03
N ILE A 166 -4.83 -14.87 -4.83
CA ILE A 166 -3.46 -15.14 -4.37
C ILE A 166 -2.81 -13.87 -3.84
N LEU A 167 -2.88 -12.75 -4.59
CA LEU A 167 -2.29 -11.48 -4.17
C LEU A 167 -2.92 -10.95 -2.88
N LEU A 168 -4.25 -10.97 -2.78
CA LEU A 168 -4.92 -10.51 -1.58
C LEU A 168 -4.58 -11.40 -0.38
N THR A 169 -4.47 -12.72 -0.58
CA THR A 169 -4.08 -13.66 0.49
C THR A 169 -2.68 -13.35 1.01
N GLU A 170 -1.71 -13.19 0.12
CA GLU A 170 -0.32 -12.84 0.48
C GLU A 170 -0.24 -11.52 1.23
N GLU A 171 -0.96 -10.49 0.77
CA GLU A 171 -1.04 -9.19 1.46
C GLU A 171 -1.61 -9.33 2.87
N LEU A 172 -2.74 -10.03 3.03
CA LEU A 172 -3.39 -10.25 4.32
C LEU A 172 -2.52 -11.07 5.29
N GLU A 173 -1.78 -12.06 4.79
CA GLU A 173 -0.84 -12.84 5.58
C GLU A 173 0.34 -12.00 6.06
N ALA A 174 0.93 -11.18 5.17
CA ALA A 174 2.02 -10.28 5.50
C ALA A 174 1.60 -9.23 6.55
N LEU A 175 0.42 -8.62 6.36
CA LEU A 175 -0.15 -7.65 7.29
C LEU A 175 -0.48 -8.28 8.65
N THR A 176 -1.05 -9.49 8.65
CA THR A 176 -1.33 -10.24 9.88
C THR A 176 -0.05 -10.53 10.65
N LYS A 177 0.98 -11.00 9.96
CA LYS A 177 2.29 -11.31 10.55
C LYS A 177 2.95 -10.05 11.14
N ALA A 178 2.88 -8.92 10.42
CA ALA A 178 3.54 -7.70 10.84
C ALA A 178 2.82 -6.95 11.97
N LEU A 179 1.48 -6.98 12.02
CA LEU A 179 0.70 -6.07 12.85
C LEU A 179 -0.19 -6.75 13.89
N LEU A 180 -0.67 -7.98 13.62
CA LEU A 180 -1.50 -8.71 14.56
C LEU A 180 -0.68 -9.69 15.41
N ASN A 181 0.35 -10.31 14.82
CA ASN A 181 1.21 -11.29 15.50
C ASN A 181 2.70 -10.96 15.28
N PRO A 182 3.17 -9.73 15.62
CA PRO A 182 4.54 -9.32 15.35
C PRO A 182 5.54 -10.08 16.23
N ALA A 183 6.65 -10.49 15.64
CA ALA A 183 7.83 -10.83 16.40
C ALA A 183 8.42 -9.56 17.04
N ARG A 184 8.77 -9.63 18.33
CA ARG A 184 9.28 -8.48 19.10
C ARG A 184 10.82 -8.45 19.11
N PRO A 185 11.47 -7.27 19.24
CA PRO A 185 10.85 -5.93 19.26
C PRO A 185 10.21 -5.55 17.92
N MET A 186 9.10 -4.82 17.97
CA MET A 186 8.44 -4.28 16.78
C MET A 186 8.84 -2.81 16.60
N VAL A 187 9.36 -2.49 15.43
CA VAL A 187 9.78 -1.14 15.03
C VAL A 187 8.89 -0.65 13.90
N ALA A 188 8.31 0.54 14.02
CA ALA A 188 7.67 1.22 12.90
C ALA A 188 8.45 2.47 12.51
N ILE A 189 8.54 2.75 11.23
CA ILE A 189 9.16 3.95 10.66
C ILE A 189 8.08 4.69 9.90
N VAL A 190 7.76 5.90 10.33
CA VAL A 190 6.73 6.76 9.73
C VAL A 190 7.36 8.07 9.31
N GLY A 191 7.59 8.23 8.02
CA GLY A 191 8.11 9.45 7.42
C GLY A 191 7.02 10.23 6.70
N GLY A 192 7.23 11.53 6.57
CA GLY A 192 6.31 12.40 5.84
C GLY A 192 6.50 13.87 6.15
N SER A 193 5.82 14.71 5.37
CA SER A 193 5.93 16.17 5.51
C SER A 193 5.10 16.73 6.68
N LYS A 194 3.99 16.09 7.05
CA LYS A 194 3.02 16.62 8.03
C LYS A 194 2.50 15.53 8.95
N VAL A 195 2.47 15.83 10.27
CA VAL A 195 1.84 14.99 11.30
C VAL A 195 0.35 14.78 11.03
N SER A 196 -0.37 15.86 10.66
CA SER A 196 -1.83 15.80 10.41
C SER A 196 -2.23 14.76 9.38
N THR A 197 -1.40 14.51 8.37
CA THR A 197 -1.68 13.51 7.32
C THR A 197 -1.42 12.07 7.77
N LYS A 198 -0.70 11.87 8.88
CA LYS A 198 -0.31 10.56 9.41
C LYS A 198 -0.72 10.37 10.87
N LEU A 199 -1.47 11.32 11.44
CA LEU A 199 -1.78 11.32 12.87
C LEU A 199 -2.43 10.01 13.31
N THR A 200 -3.45 9.55 12.61
CA THR A 200 -4.15 8.29 12.93
C THR A 200 -3.21 7.07 12.83
N VAL A 201 -2.29 7.07 11.86
CA VAL A 201 -1.25 6.03 11.74
C VAL A 201 -0.31 6.07 12.94
N LEU A 202 0.18 7.27 13.32
CA LEU A 202 1.08 7.45 14.47
C LEU A 202 0.41 7.01 15.78
N GLU A 203 -0.85 7.40 16.00
CA GLU A 203 -1.64 6.98 17.16
C GLU A 203 -1.83 5.47 17.20
N SER A 204 -2.29 4.86 16.12
CA SER A 204 -2.51 3.41 16.04
C SER A 204 -1.22 2.61 16.25
N LEU A 205 -0.11 3.03 15.64
CA LEU A 205 1.19 2.36 15.79
C LEU A 205 1.78 2.61 17.19
N SER A 206 1.61 3.80 17.78
CA SER A 206 2.11 4.11 19.12
C SER A 206 1.58 3.15 20.20
N GLU A 207 0.42 2.54 19.97
CA GLU A 207 -0.16 1.55 20.88
C GLU A 207 0.42 0.14 20.71
N LYS A 208 1.09 -0.14 19.60
CA LYS A 208 1.49 -1.50 19.18
C LYS A 208 3.00 -1.74 19.18
N VAL A 209 3.78 -0.72 18.79
CA VAL A 209 5.23 -0.87 18.55
C VAL A 209 6.06 -0.64 19.81
N ASP A 210 7.27 -1.19 19.84
CA ASP A 210 8.25 -0.94 20.90
C ASP A 210 9.07 0.31 20.61
N GLN A 211 9.28 0.61 19.30
CA GLN A 211 9.98 1.80 18.83
C GLN A 211 9.21 2.41 17.65
N LEU A 212 8.89 3.70 17.73
CA LEU A 212 8.28 4.46 16.64
C LEU A 212 9.27 5.49 16.11
N VAL A 213 9.90 5.20 15.00
CA VAL A 213 10.82 6.11 14.30
C VAL A 213 10.01 7.08 13.45
N VAL A 214 10.24 8.37 13.62
CA VAL A 214 9.60 9.44 12.85
C VAL A 214 10.60 10.10 11.92
N GLY A 215 10.16 10.51 10.72
CA GLY A 215 11.02 11.10 9.68
C GLY A 215 10.42 12.34 9.04
N GLY A 216 11.27 13.15 8.40
CA GLY A 216 10.88 14.36 7.65
C GLY A 216 10.25 15.43 8.52
N GLY A 217 9.25 16.15 8.00
CA GLY A 217 8.52 17.20 8.75
C GLY A 217 7.80 16.69 10.00
N ILE A 218 7.43 15.40 10.02
CA ILE A 218 6.90 14.75 11.22
C ILE A 218 7.97 14.80 12.32
N ALA A 219 9.21 14.35 12.04
CA ALA A 219 10.31 14.37 13.00
C ALA A 219 10.60 15.78 13.53
N ASN A 220 10.52 16.81 12.68
CA ASN A 220 10.72 18.19 13.08
C ASN A 220 9.67 18.66 14.12
N THR A 221 8.41 18.22 13.97
CA THR A 221 7.36 18.51 14.96
C THR A 221 7.66 17.83 16.30
N PHE A 222 8.18 16.60 16.29
CA PHE A 222 8.62 15.90 17.50
C PHE A 222 9.87 16.52 18.12
N LEU A 223 10.85 16.96 17.32
CA LEU A 223 12.02 17.72 17.79
C LEU A 223 11.58 19.00 18.52
N LYS A 224 10.66 19.76 17.92
CA LYS A 224 10.09 20.98 18.55
C LYS A 224 9.36 20.65 19.86
N ALA A 225 8.67 19.52 19.93
CA ALA A 225 7.98 19.06 21.14
C ALA A 225 8.95 18.78 22.32
N THR A 226 10.23 18.50 22.03
CA THR A 226 11.29 18.39 23.05
C THR A 226 11.94 19.72 23.41
N GLY A 227 11.47 20.84 22.85
CA GLY A 227 12.00 22.18 23.11
C GLY A 227 13.21 22.59 22.26
N LYS A 228 13.57 21.78 21.22
CA LYS A 228 14.68 22.10 20.32
C LYS A 228 14.27 23.14 19.28
N ASN A 229 15.23 24.01 18.90
CA ASN A 229 15.05 24.90 17.77
C ASN A 229 15.14 24.12 16.45
N ILE A 230 14.17 24.32 15.58
CA ILE A 230 14.11 23.68 14.26
C ILE A 230 14.23 24.68 13.11
N GLY A 231 14.48 25.95 13.41
CA GLY A 231 14.59 27.06 12.44
C GLY A 231 13.36 27.20 11.56
N LYS A 232 13.58 27.28 10.25
CA LYS A 232 12.52 27.35 9.21
C LYS A 232 12.07 25.97 8.71
N SER A 233 12.40 24.88 9.44
CA SER A 233 12.02 23.54 9.06
C SER A 233 10.51 23.36 8.98
N LEU A 234 10.05 22.52 8.06
CA LEU A 234 8.64 22.15 7.97
C LEU A 234 8.18 21.54 9.30
N CYS A 235 7.14 22.11 9.89
CA CYS A 235 6.59 21.72 11.18
C CYS A 235 5.11 22.07 11.24
N GLU A 236 4.34 21.38 12.06
CA GLU A 236 2.95 21.72 12.39
C GLU A 236 2.85 22.13 13.87
N ASP A 237 2.91 23.44 14.11
CA ASP A 237 2.92 24.02 15.46
C ASP A 237 1.69 23.63 16.30
N SER A 238 0.53 23.53 15.67
CA SER A 238 -0.71 23.11 16.32
C SER A 238 -0.68 21.66 16.83
N LEU A 239 0.25 20.84 16.36
CA LEU A 239 0.38 19.42 16.72
C LEU A 239 1.59 19.11 17.61
N VAL A 240 2.32 20.13 18.06
CA VAL A 240 3.46 19.95 18.97
C VAL A 240 3.02 19.35 20.32
N SER A 241 1.87 19.75 20.86
CA SER A 241 1.30 19.15 22.08
C SER A 241 0.93 17.68 21.86
N THR A 242 0.32 17.36 20.72
CA THR A 242 -0.04 15.97 20.36
C THR A 242 1.21 15.09 20.23
N ALA A 243 2.28 15.60 19.61
CA ALA A 243 3.55 14.88 19.53
C ALA A 243 4.13 14.58 20.92
N LYS A 244 4.07 15.55 21.84
CA LYS A 244 4.49 15.37 23.24
C LYS A 244 3.65 14.33 23.98
N ASP A 245 2.34 14.33 23.77
CA ASP A 245 1.42 13.36 24.38
C ASP A 245 1.70 11.94 23.86
N LEU A 246 1.97 11.78 22.57
CA LEU A 246 2.35 10.49 21.98
C LEU A 246 3.65 9.95 22.58
N MET A 247 4.68 10.80 22.74
CA MET A 247 5.92 10.42 23.40
C MET A 247 5.66 9.92 24.82
N GLY A 248 4.90 10.67 25.62
CA GLY A 248 4.55 10.29 26.99
C GLY A 248 3.74 8.99 27.09
N LYS A 249 2.77 8.78 26.17
CA LYS A 249 2.01 7.53 26.09
C LYS A 249 2.91 6.32 25.81
N MET A 250 3.88 6.46 24.92
CA MET A 250 4.81 5.37 24.61
C MET A 250 5.74 5.07 25.77
N GLU A 251 6.29 6.09 26.43
CA GLU A 251 7.12 5.93 27.61
C GLU A 251 6.42 5.17 28.75
N MET A 252 5.14 5.46 28.99
CA MET A 252 4.33 4.75 29.99
C MET A 252 4.20 3.24 29.73
N ARG A 253 4.38 2.79 28.50
CA ARG A 253 4.38 1.35 28.16
C ARG A 253 5.78 0.77 27.90
N ASN A 254 6.84 1.44 28.32
CA ASN A 254 8.23 1.07 28.04
C ASN A 254 8.57 1.00 26.54
N ALA A 255 7.89 1.80 25.73
CA ALA A 255 8.18 2.01 24.33
C ALA A 255 8.73 3.42 24.13
N SER A 256 9.29 3.74 22.96
CA SER A 256 9.84 5.07 22.74
C SER A 256 9.75 5.58 21.32
N ILE A 257 9.85 6.92 21.19
CA ILE A 257 10.04 7.62 19.92
C ILE A 257 11.47 8.18 19.95
N PRO A 258 12.45 7.54 19.29
CA PRO A 258 13.83 8.03 19.24
C PRO A 258 13.89 9.42 18.61
N ILE A 259 14.51 10.37 19.28
CA ILE A 259 14.67 11.75 18.81
C ILE A 259 16.10 11.96 18.31
N ALA A 260 16.24 12.53 17.10
CA ALA A 260 17.53 12.77 16.50
C ALA A 260 18.42 13.67 17.35
N VAL A 261 19.66 13.25 17.60
CA VAL A 261 20.69 13.99 18.33
C VAL A 261 21.55 14.86 17.40
N ASP A 262 21.60 14.49 16.12
CA ASP A 262 22.22 15.26 15.06
C ASP A 262 21.34 15.26 13.79
N VAL A 263 21.49 16.30 12.99
CA VAL A 263 20.68 16.58 11.81
C VAL A 263 21.52 17.17 10.70
N VAL A 264 21.03 17.04 9.47
CA VAL A 264 21.62 17.69 8.29
C VAL A 264 20.71 18.82 7.86
N VAL A 265 21.25 20.02 7.84
CA VAL A 265 20.51 21.25 7.55
C VAL A 265 20.97 21.92 6.26
N GLY A 266 20.11 22.76 5.72
CA GLY A 266 20.38 23.68 4.63
C GLY A 266 19.54 24.95 4.79
N LYS A 267 19.75 25.95 3.94
CA LYS A 267 19.01 27.23 3.99
C LYS A 267 17.85 27.27 2.99
N LYS A 268 17.89 26.43 1.95
CA LYS A 268 16.89 26.39 0.89
C LYS A 268 16.58 24.95 0.51
N PHE A 269 15.32 24.69 0.18
CA PHE A 269 14.92 23.41 -0.41
C PHE A 269 15.31 23.42 -1.90
N ASP A 270 16.56 23.06 -2.18
CA ASP A 270 17.14 23.06 -3.53
C ASP A 270 18.11 21.89 -3.67
N LYS A 271 18.12 21.26 -4.85
CA LYS A 271 19.02 20.12 -5.15
C LYS A 271 20.52 20.47 -5.11
N ASN A 272 20.87 21.76 -5.19
CA ASN A 272 22.24 22.24 -5.14
C ASN A 272 22.59 22.87 -3.79
N GLU A 273 21.66 22.81 -2.80
CA GLU A 273 21.91 23.38 -1.47
C GLU A 273 23.04 22.63 -0.77
N THR A 274 23.84 23.36 -0.01
CA THR A 274 24.94 22.79 0.78
C THR A 274 24.39 22.12 2.04
N ALA A 275 24.69 20.83 2.20
CA ALA A 275 24.36 20.07 3.40
C ALA A 275 25.34 20.36 4.53
N ILE A 276 24.83 20.73 5.69
CA ILE A 276 25.63 21.05 6.89
C ILE A 276 25.20 20.11 8.02
N LEU A 277 26.15 19.33 8.54
CA LEU A 277 25.91 18.49 9.73
C LEU A 277 25.98 19.32 11.01
N LYS A 278 24.97 19.16 11.86
CA LYS A 278 24.89 19.83 13.18
C LYS A 278 24.35 18.92 14.27
N ASN A 279 24.68 19.21 15.53
CA ASN A 279 23.90 18.71 16.64
C ASN A 279 22.48 19.31 16.57
N SER A 280 21.47 18.55 16.96
CA SER A 280 20.08 19.01 16.91
C SER A 280 19.79 20.22 17.82
N ASP A 281 20.65 20.47 18.82
CA ASP A 281 20.57 21.67 19.69
C ASP A 281 21.23 22.93 19.07
N ALA A 282 21.92 22.80 17.93
CA ALA A 282 22.69 23.87 17.30
C ALA A 282 22.05 24.39 16.00
N VAL A 283 20.80 24.00 15.71
CA VAL A 283 20.06 24.52 14.55
C VAL A 283 19.70 25.99 14.77
N THR A 284 19.98 26.83 13.77
CA THR A 284 19.70 28.28 13.83
C THR A 284 18.34 28.62 13.19
N ASP A 285 17.84 29.81 13.44
CA ASP A 285 16.52 30.27 12.94
C ASP A 285 16.44 30.34 11.40
N GLU A 286 17.61 30.47 10.72
CA GLU A 286 17.67 30.58 9.26
C GLU A 286 17.78 29.21 8.53
N GLU A 287 17.91 28.14 9.26
CA GLU A 287 18.16 26.81 8.71
C GLU A 287 16.90 25.95 8.66
N MET A 288 16.92 24.97 7.80
CA MET A 288 15.91 23.91 7.66
C MET A 288 16.55 22.53 7.78
N ILE A 289 15.94 21.68 8.57
CA ILE A 289 16.35 20.28 8.71
C ILE A 289 15.80 19.49 7.52
N PHE A 290 16.70 18.82 6.80
CA PHE A 290 16.36 18.01 5.62
C PHE A 290 16.65 16.52 5.80
N ASP A 291 17.53 16.13 6.75
CA ASP A 291 17.82 14.73 7.05
C ASP A 291 18.26 14.59 8.52
N ILE A 292 18.22 13.36 9.01
CA ILE A 292 18.90 13.01 10.26
C ILE A 292 20.40 12.92 10.05
N GLY A 293 21.18 13.22 11.10
CA GLY A 293 22.63 13.07 11.05
C GLY A 293 23.12 11.64 11.20
N PRO A 294 24.41 11.40 10.95
CA PRO A 294 24.98 10.04 10.93
C PRO A 294 24.93 9.32 12.29
N LYS A 295 25.00 10.04 13.43
CA LYS A 295 24.86 9.42 14.75
C LYS A 295 23.45 8.90 14.95
N SER A 296 22.44 9.72 14.69
CA SER A 296 21.03 9.36 14.78
C SER A 296 20.70 8.21 13.83
N ALA A 297 21.19 8.26 12.59
CA ALA A 297 20.99 7.20 11.62
C ALA A 297 21.59 5.86 12.09
N GLN A 298 22.79 5.89 12.69
CA GLN A 298 23.45 4.69 13.22
C GLN A 298 22.71 4.11 14.43
N GLU A 299 22.21 4.95 15.34
CA GLU A 299 21.40 4.50 16.47
C GLU A 299 20.10 3.83 15.99
N LEU A 300 19.42 4.42 15.02
CA LEU A 300 18.22 3.83 14.41
C LEU A 300 18.54 2.53 13.66
N ALA A 301 19.68 2.45 12.98
CA ALA A 301 20.11 1.23 12.32
C ALA A 301 20.32 0.08 13.33
N ILE A 302 20.88 0.36 14.51
CA ILE A 302 21.04 -0.62 15.59
C ILE A 302 19.67 -1.10 16.08
N ILE A 303 18.72 -0.21 16.27
CA ILE A 303 17.34 -0.56 16.65
C ILE A 303 16.72 -1.49 15.61
N ILE A 304 16.83 -1.17 14.31
CA ILE A 304 16.31 -1.97 13.21
C ILE A 304 16.98 -3.34 13.13
N MET A 305 18.28 -3.41 13.28
CA MET A 305 19.03 -4.67 13.24
C MET A 305 18.66 -5.64 14.36
N ASN A 306 18.19 -5.13 15.50
CA ASN A 306 17.75 -5.91 16.66
C ASN A 306 16.24 -6.15 16.69
N ALA A 307 15.48 -5.66 15.70
CA ALA A 307 14.05 -5.86 15.62
C ALA A 307 13.67 -7.30 15.26
N GLY A 308 12.48 -7.71 15.68
CA GLY A 308 11.81 -8.93 15.18
C GLY A 308 10.87 -8.63 14.01
N THR A 309 10.28 -7.43 14.03
CA THR A 309 9.38 -6.93 12.94
C THR A 309 9.68 -5.46 12.68
N VAL A 310 9.75 -5.10 11.39
CA VAL A 310 9.91 -3.71 10.94
C VAL A 310 8.78 -3.35 9.98
N VAL A 311 8.06 -2.25 10.26
CA VAL A 311 7.08 -1.66 9.34
C VAL A 311 7.61 -0.31 8.85
N TRP A 312 7.78 -0.17 7.54
CA TRP A 312 8.38 1.02 6.94
C TRP A 312 7.39 1.76 6.03
N ASN A 313 7.03 2.99 6.43
CA ASN A 313 6.14 3.88 5.69
C ASN A 313 6.67 5.31 5.65
N GLY A 314 7.56 5.60 4.73
CA GLY A 314 8.13 6.92 4.45
C GLY A 314 9.61 7.08 4.82
N PRO A 315 10.32 7.96 4.08
CA PRO A 315 11.73 8.25 4.30
C PRO A 315 11.93 9.09 5.57
N VAL A 316 13.16 9.13 6.08
CA VAL A 316 13.51 9.94 7.26
C VAL A 316 14.11 11.31 6.92
N GLY A 317 14.40 11.56 5.64
CA GLY A 317 14.94 12.80 5.11
C GLY A 317 14.51 13.06 3.67
N VAL A 318 14.99 14.14 3.08
CA VAL A 318 14.76 14.55 1.67
C VAL A 318 15.68 13.73 0.77
N PHE A 319 15.41 12.43 0.69
CA PHE A 319 16.28 11.45 0.01
C PHE A 319 16.36 11.66 -1.51
N GLU A 320 15.45 12.44 -2.09
CA GLU A 320 15.45 12.81 -3.50
C GLU A 320 16.72 13.60 -3.87
N PHE A 321 17.26 14.37 -2.92
CA PHE A 321 18.53 15.09 -3.03
C PHE A 321 19.62 14.29 -2.34
N ASP A 322 20.64 13.85 -3.10
CA ASP A 322 21.64 12.92 -2.61
C ASP A 322 22.37 13.38 -1.34
N GLN A 323 22.63 14.69 -1.20
CA GLN A 323 23.28 15.27 -0.01
C GLN A 323 22.40 15.23 1.24
N PHE A 324 21.08 15.01 1.11
CA PHE A 324 20.11 14.90 2.19
C PHE A 324 19.46 13.51 2.28
N GLY A 325 20.05 12.52 1.60
CA GLY A 325 19.54 11.16 1.53
C GLY A 325 20.28 10.13 2.39
N SER A 326 21.33 10.54 3.10
CA SER A 326 22.22 9.62 3.84
C SER A 326 21.51 8.92 4.98
N GLY A 327 20.63 9.61 5.71
CA GLY A 327 19.81 9.04 6.77
C GLY A 327 18.90 7.94 6.24
N THR A 328 18.12 8.24 5.19
CA THR A 328 17.24 7.24 4.56
C THR A 328 18.01 6.07 3.99
N LYS A 329 19.19 6.29 3.39
CA LYS A 329 20.08 5.23 2.88
C LYS A 329 20.54 4.30 4.00
N THR A 330 20.95 4.86 5.14
CA THR A 330 21.41 4.07 6.30
C THR A 330 20.28 3.21 6.85
N ILE A 331 19.08 3.77 7.01
CA ILE A 331 17.88 3.04 7.42
C ILE A 331 17.53 1.93 6.43
N ALA A 332 17.49 2.24 5.13
CA ALA A 332 17.22 1.29 4.06
C ALA A 332 18.22 0.11 4.08
N THR A 333 19.50 0.42 4.28
CA THR A 333 20.55 -0.59 4.39
C THR A 333 20.37 -1.47 5.63
N ALA A 334 19.99 -0.90 6.77
CA ALA A 334 19.71 -1.68 7.98
C ALA A 334 18.50 -2.60 7.79
N ILE A 335 17.43 -2.09 7.15
CA ILE A 335 16.23 -2.89 6.83
C ILE A 335 16.58 -4.04 5.87
N ALA A 336 17.44 -3.80 4.88
CA ALA A 336 17.89 -4.82 3.94
C ALA A 336 18.75 -5.93 4.57
N ASN A 337 19.42 -5.66 5.69
CA ASN A 337 20.34 -6.58 6.34
C ASN A 337 19.83 -7.18 7.65
N THR A 338 18.69 -6.73 8.16
CA THR A 338 18.10 -7.29 9.39
C THR A 338 17.54 -8.69 9.16
N LYS A 339 17.45 -9.47 10.24
CA LYS A 339 16.72 -10.76 10.25
C LYS A 339 15.25 -10.61 10.56
N ALA A 340 14.78 -9.39 10.82
CA ALA A 340 13.39 -9.10 11.12
C ALA A 340 12.48 -9.42 9.90
N PHE A 341 11.22 -9.68 10.17
CA PHE A 341 10.22 -9.60 9.12
C PHE A 341 9.99 -8.13 8.76
N THR A 342 10.24 -7.76 7.50
CA THR A 342 10.17 -6.38 7.02
C THR A 342 8.95 -6.18 6.12
N LEU A 343 8.07 -5.25 6.50
CA LEU A 343 6.90 -4.83 5.74
C LEU A 343 7.10 -3.37 5.31
N ALA A 344 7.07 -3.11 4.02
CA ALA A 344 7.20 -1.76 3.49
C ALA A 344 5.98 -1.39 2.64
N GLY A 345 5.60 -0.10 2.64
CA GLY A 345 4.51 0.39 1.79
C GLY A 345 4.43 1.91 1.74
N GLY A 346 3.75 2.40 0.71
CA GLY A 346 3.66 3.84 0.40
C GLY A 346 4.61 4.25 -0.73
N GLY A 347 4.18 5.22 -1.53
CA GLY A 347 4.91 5.64 -2.75
C GLY A 347 6.35 6.06 -2.49
N ASP A 348 6.56 6.93 -1.50
CA ASP A 348 7.90 7.43 -1.15
C ASP A 348 8.81 6.31 -0.60
N THR A 349 8.24 5.34 0.11
CA THR A 349 8.98 4.16 0.59
C THR A 349 9.44 3.30 -0.59
N ILE A 350 8.54 3.03 -1.54
CA ILE A 350 8.86 2.24 -2.75
C ILE A 350 9.92 2.96 -3.57
N ALA A 351 9.83 4.30 -3.71
CA ALA A 351 10.84 5.10 -4.39
C ALA A 351 12.22 5.00 -3.71
N ALA A 352 12.26 5.01 -2.37
CA ALA A 352 13.51 4.81 -1.61
C ALA A 352 14.06 3.37 -1.80
N ILE A 353 13.20 2.35 -1.77
CA ILE A 353 13.57 0.95 -2.02
C ILE A 353 14.21 0.81 -3.40
N GLN A 354 13.63 1.42 -4.43
CA GLN A 354 14.15 1.41 -5.79
C GLN A 354 15.47 2.18 -5.89
N LYS A 355 15.55 3.41 -5.31
CA LYS A 355 16.75 4.24 -5.33
C LYS A 355 17.96 3.53 -4.72
N TYR A 356 17.76 2.75 -3.67
CA TYR A 356 18.84 2.05 -2.94
C TYR A 356 18.99 0.57 -3.32
N ASP A 357 18.24 0.11 -4.32
CA ASP A 357 18.33 -1.25 -4.90
C ASP A 357 18.21 -2.37 -3.84
N ILE A 358 17.19 -2.28 -3.00
CA ILE A 358 16.95 -3.23 -1.91
C ILE A 358 15.64 -4.00 -2.03
N TYR A 359 15.01 -4.00 -3.22
CA TYR A 359 13.69 -4.59 -3.45
C TYR A 359 13.62 -6.06 -2.98
N ASP A 360 14.60 -6.87 -3.40
CA ASP A 360 14.67 -8.30 -3.08
C ASP A 360 15.08 -8.61 -1.63
N LYS A 361 15.36 -7.57 -0.83
CA LYS A 361 15.76 -7.68 0.58
C LYS A 361 14.62 -7.42 1.56
N ILE A 362 13.49 -6.95 1.07
CA ILE A 362 12.31 -6.67 1.89
C ILE A 362 11.41 -7.89 1.89
N SER A 363 10.96 -8.33 3.08
CA SER A 363 10.12 -9.52 3.19
C SER A 363 8.78 -9.38 2.48
N TYR A 364 8.16 -8.20 2.53
CA TYR A 364 6.94 -7.88 1.80
C TYR A 364 6.84 -6.39 1.48
N ILE A 365 6.50 -6.05 0.24
CA ILE A 365 6.28 -4.69 -0.22
C ILE A 365 4.82 -4.54 -0.65
N SER A 366 4.04 -3.80 0.13
CA SER A 366 2.67 -3.44 -0.24
C SER A 366 2.67 -2.38 -1.32
N THR A 367 2.06 -2.68 -2.45
CA THR A 367 1.88 -1.71 -3.55
C THR A 367 0.59 -0.89 -3.39
N ALA A 368 -0.16 -1.13 -2.33
CA ALA A 368 -1.48 -0.59 -2.06
C ALA A 368 -1.44 0.65 -1.16
N GLY A 369 -1.11 1.81 -1.72
CA GLY A 369 -0.92 3.04 -0.94
C GLY A 369 -2.02 3.38 0.06
N GLY A 370 -3.28 3.58 -0.39
CA GLY A 370 -4.40 4.00 0.48
C GLY A 370 -4.86 2.90 1.45
N ALA A 371 -5.10 1.69 0.94
CA ALA A 371 -5.56 0.58 1.77
C ALA A 371 -4.51 0.15 2.81
N PHE A 372 -3.22 0.20 2.44
CA PHE A 372 -2.13 -0.05 3.38
C PHE A 372 -2.14 0.95 4.54
N LEU A 373 -2.28 2.26 4.24
CA LEU A 373 -2.36 3.29 5.28
C LEU A 373 -3.58 3.11 6.18
N GLU A 374 -4.76 2.88 5.62
CA GLU A 374 -5.97 2.65 6.41
C GLU A 374 -5.85 1.40 7.28
N PHE A 375 -5.16 0.38 6.81
CA PHE A 375 -4.86 -0.80 7.63
C PHE A 375 -3.90 -0.48 8.79
N LEU A 376 -2.85 0.32 8.55
CA LEU A 376 -1.95 0.82 9.61
C LEU A 376 -2.69 1.68 10.64
N GLU A 377 -3.72 2.41 10.22
CA GLU A 377 -4.63 3.17 11.07
C GLU A 377 -5.55 2.28 11.93
N GLY A 378 -5.52 0.96 11.72
CA GLY A 378 -6.37 0.01 12.42
C GLY A 378 -7.80 -0.05 11.90
N LYS A 379 -8.08 0.55 10.74
CA LYS A 379 -9.39 0.51 10.11
C LYS A 379 -9.68 -0.85 9.50
N LYS A 380 -10.91 -1.29 9.62
CA LYS A 380 -11.40 -2.44 8.87
C LYS A 380 -11.58 -2.06 7.40
N LEU A 381 -11.08 -2.90 6.51
CA LEU A 381 -11.21 -2.69 5.07
C LEU A 381 -12.49 -3.36 4.57
N PRO A 382 -13.47 -2.63 4.00
CA PRO A 382 -14.78 -3.19 3.65
C PRO A 382 -14.73 -4.44 2.77
N ALA A 383 -13.81 -4.50 1.80
CA ALA A 383 -13.68 -5.66 0.94
C ALA A 383 -13.07 -6.88 1.66
N VAL A 384 -12.30 -6.68 2.72
CA VAL A 384 -11.79 -7.76 3.57
C VAL A 384 -12.85 -8.20 4.55
N GLU A 385 -13.52 -7.24 5.20
CA GLU A 385 -14.58 -7.50 6.19
C GLU A 385 -15.70 -8.38 5.59
N ILE A 386 -16.19 -8.06 4.39
CA ILE A 386 -17.22 -8.89 3.73
C ILE A 386 -16.68 -10.30 3.40
N LEU A 387 -15.41 -10.49 3.07
CA LEU A 387 -14.83 -11.82 2.86
C LEU A 387 -14.74 -12.61 4.16
N GLU A 388 -14.41 -11.95 5.29
CA GLU A 388 -14.45 -12.57 6.63
C GLU A 388 -15.84 -12.99 7.04
N GLU A 389 -16.85 -12.16 6.79
CA GLU A 389 -18.27 -12.49 7.03
C GLU A 389 -18.74 -13.68 6.20
N ARG A 390 -18.23 -13.80 4.95
CA ARG A 390 -18.59 -14.89 4.04
C ARG A 390 -17.83 -16.20 4.32
N ALA A 391 -16.77 -16.16 5.11
CA ALA A 391 -16.01 -17.33 5.54
C ALA A 391 -16.58 -18.04 6.77
N ASN A 392 -17.48 -17.35 7.52
CA ASN A 392 -18.20 -17.88 8.69
C ASN A 392 -19.56 -18.44 8.26
#